data_82ab3b6a6db4879257fe682891b6f05b
#
_entry.id   82ab3b6a6db4879257fe682891b6f05b
#
_cell.length_a   1.000
_cell.length_b   1.000
_cell.length_c   1.000
_cell.angle_alpha   90.00
_cell.angle_beta   90.00
_cell.angle_gamma   90.00
#
_symmetry.space_group_name_H-M   'P 1'
#
loop_
_entity.id
_entity.type
_entity.pdbx_description
1 polymer ?
#
loop_
_entity_poly.entity_id
_entity_poly.type
_entity_poly.pdbx_seq_one_letter_code
_entity_poly.pdbx_strand_id
1 'polypeptide(L)'
;MEEEASELSLGSNGASPLFSACPLDRVYIGRNISYPTSSINGYSPFYRNTKLRNIHITDKETEISDNEFYGCTNLKNVHIGNGVTSIGNWAFSGCSDLDYFVFGRNVRNIGQEAFSDCTNMTKLISHATTPPTCGSQALDDINKWTCQLFVPTDYISAYQQADQWKEFFFIEDNVNTLTEEIKNGTIESIYDSFGRKQPRMQHGVNIVRMSDGTVRKIMVK
;
A
#
# COMPACT_ATOMS: atom_id res chain seq x y z
N MET A 1 7.31 -20.42 28.58
CA MET A 1 7.51 -18.95 28.63
C MET A 1 8.03 -18.58 27.26
N GLU A 2 7.16 -18.10 26.38
CA GLU A 2 7.63 -17.49 25.14
C GLU A 2 8.33 -16.19 25.54
N GLU A 3 9.61 -16.08 25.23
CA GLU A 3 10.32 -14.80 25.33
C GLU A 3 9.56 -13.79 24.48
N GLU A 4 9.08 -12.72 25.12
CA GLU A 4 8.59 -11.55 24.42
C GLU A 4 9.64 -11.17 23.37
N ALA A 5 9.20 -11.04 22.11
CA ALA A 5 10.09 -10.76 21.01
C ALA A 5 10.76 -9.41 21.25
N SER A 6 11.96 -9.45 21.85
CA SER A 6 12.78 -8.28 22.06
C SER A 6 13.06 -7.61 20.72
N GLU A 7 13.03 -6.30 20.70
CA GLU A 7 13.47 -5.48 19.57
C GLU A 7 14.84 -5.93 19.06
N LEU A 8 14.99 -6.03 17.74
CA LEU A 8 16.27 -6.33 17.12
C LEU A 8 17.01 -5.03 16.85
N SER A 9 18.03 -4.73 17.63
CA SER A 9 18.90 -3.60 17.35
C SER A 9 19.91 -3.95 16.26
N LEU A 10 19.81 -3.28 15.11
CA LEU A 10 20.78 -3.38 14.04
C LEU A 10 21.69 -2.15 14.11
N GLY A 11 22.88 -2.34 14.68
CA GLY A 11 23.89 -1.28 14.71
C GLY A 11 24.27 -0.84 13.29
N SER A 12 24.56 0.45 13.13
CA SER A 12 25.24 0.92 11.93
C SER A 12 26.70 1.26 12.29
N ASN A 13 27.62 0.91 11.42
CA ASN A 13 29.03 1.32 11.55
C ASN A 13 29.31 2.65 10.85
N GLY A 14 28.32 3.50 10.69
CA GLY A 14 28.43 4.91 10.33
C GLY A 14 28.78 5.24 8.88
N ALA A 15 29.14 4.26 8.05
CA ALA A 15 29.61 4.54 6.70
C ALA A 15 28.74 3.98 5.57
N SER A 16 27.98 2.92 5.84
CA SER A 16 27.14 2.27 4.83
C SER A 16 25.93 1.58 5.48
N PRO A 17 24.79 1.56 4.80
CA PRO A 17 23.65 0.76 5.23
C PRO A 17 24.01 -0.73 5.27
N LEU A 18 23.58 -1.42 6.30
CA LEU A 18 23.98 -2.81 6.58
C LEU A 18 23.74 -3.77 5.40
N PHE A 19 22.64 -3.60 4.69
CA PHE A 19 22.23 -4.47 3.58
C PHE A 19 22.27 -3.79 2.21
N SER A 20 22.84 -2.59 2.07
CA SER A 20 22.80 -1.84 0.81
C SER A 20 23.41 -2.60 -0.38
N ALA A 21 24.49 -3.34 -0.16
CA ALA A 21 25.15 -4.16 -1.18
C ALA A 21 24.66 -5.63 -1.20
N CYS A 22 23.82 -6.04 -0.27
CA CYS A 22 23.34 -7.41 -0.21
C CYS A 22 22.33 -7.70 -1.33
N PRO A 23 22.44 -8.82 -2.03
CA PRO A 23 21.51 -9.19 -3.10
C PRO A 23 20.21 -9.74 -2.53
N LEU A 24 19.54 -8.97 -1.67
CA LEU A 24 18.26 -9.33 -1.08
C LEU A 24 17.15 -9.14 -2.12
N ASP A 25 16.45 -10.20 -2.49
CA ASP A 25 15.24 -10.12 -3.33
C ASP A 25 13.98 -9.97 -2.49
N ARG A 26 13.96 -10.63 -1.33
CA ARG A 26 12.79 -10.68 -0.43
C ARG A 26 13.20 -10.57 1.03
N VAL A 27 12.44 -9.78 1.79
CA VAL A 27 12.63 -9.59 3.23
C VAL A 27 11.33 -9.88 3.96
N TYR A 28 11.42 -10.64 5.06
CA TYR A 28 10.36 -10.85 6.02
C TYR A 28 10.77 -10.23 7.35
N ILE A 29 10.01 -9.24 7.81
CA ILE A 29 10.26 -8.56 9.08
C ILE A 29 9.22 -9.06 10.08
N GLY A 30 9.69 -9.77 11.10
CA GLY A 30 8.85 -10.43 12.11
C GLY A 30 8.94 -9.84 13.51
N ARG A 31 9.63 -8.71 13.66
CA ARG A 31 9.79 -7.97 14.92
C ARG A 31 10.25 -6.56 14.64
N ASN A 32 10.08 -5.66 15.63
CA ASN A 32 10.60 -4.31 15.53
C ASN A 32 12.11 -4.29 15.32
N ILE A 33 12.55 -3.45 14.41
CA ILE A 33 13.96 -3.24 14.09
C ILE A 33 14.31 -1.83 14.53
N SER A 34 15.26 -1.69 15.46
CA SER A 34 15.83 -0.39 15.80
C SER A 34 17.19 -0.18 15.17
N TYR A 35 17.43 1.03 14.73
CA TYR A 35 18.69 1.48 14.19
C TYR A 35 18.86 3.00 14.37
N PRO A 36 20.10 3.50 14.38
CA PRO A 36 20.32 4.94 14.47
C PRO A 36 19.78 5.65 13.21
N THR A 37 18.90 6.61 13.39
CA THR A 37 18.25 7.36 12.30
C THR A 37 18.93 8.69 11.95
N SER A 38 20.02 9.05 12.62
CA SER A 38 20.66 10.32 12.35
C SER A 38 21.46 10.32 11.04
N SER A 39 21.30 11.36 10.25
CA SER A 39 22.05 11.58 9.00
C SER A 39 23.58 11.62 9.18
N ILE A 40 24.05 11.71 10.41
CA ILE A 40 25.48 11.76 10.74
C ILE A 40 26.02 10.36 11.11
N ASN A 41 25.17 9.49 11.68
CA ASN A 41 25.62 8.24 12.30
C ASN A 41 25.00 6.96 11.75
N GLY A 42 24.20 7.01 10.70
CA GLY A 42 23.70 5.76 10.10
C GLY A 42 22.44 5.92 9.30
N TYR A 43 22.36 5.07 8.33
CA TYR A 43 21.18 4.87 7.49
C TYR A 43 20.46 3.62 7.96
N SER A 44 19.15 3.54 7.66
CA SER A 44 18.40 2.30 7.80
C SER A 44 19.18 1.11 7.18
N PRO A 45 19.03 -0.08 7.74
CA PRO A 45 19.71 -1.28 7.22
C PRO A 45 19.46 -1.52 5.73
N PHE A 46 18.28 -1.15 5.22
CA PHE A 46 17.84 -1.37 3.84
C PHE A 46 17.99 -0.14 2.93
N TYR A 47 18.48 0.98 3.48
CA TYR A 47 18.62 2.23 2.75
C TYR A 47 19.33 2.03 1.40
N ARG A 48 18.67 2.43 0.30
CA ARG A 48 19.15 2.28 -1.07
C ARG A 48 19.54 0.85 -1.48
N ASN A 49 18.89 -0.16 -0.93
CA ASN A 49 19.06 -1.52 -1.43
C ASN A 49 18.32 -1.66 -2.78
N THR A 50 19.06 -1.55 -3.88
CA THR A 50 18.52 -1.63 -5.24
C THR A 50 18.27 -3.07 -5.72
N LYS A 51 18.42 -4.08 -4.88
CA LYS A 51 18.11 -5.49 -5.21
C LYS A 51 16.79 -5.96 -4.61
N LEU A 52 16.35 -5.32 -3.54
CA LEU A 52 15.14 -5.66 -2.82
C LEU A 52 13.90 -5.43 -3.69
N ARG A 53 13.06 -6.47 -3.83
CA ARG A 53 11.84 -6.43 -4.65
C ARG A 53 10.57 -6.63 -3.85
N ASN A 54 10.64 -7.39 -2.77
CA ASN A 54 9.46 -7.77 -2.01
C ASN A 54 9.70 -7.62 -0.52
N ILE A 55 8.77 -6.98 0.17
CA ILE A 55 8.77 -6.85 1.62
C ILE A 55 7.48 -7.40 2.17
N HIS A 56 7.60 -8.23 3.19
CA HIS A 56 6.48 -8.68 4.00
C HIS A 56 6.76 -8.38 5.47
N ILE A 57 5.98 -7.47 6.05
CA ILE A 57 6.04 -7.10 7.46
C ILE A 57 4.90 -7.80 8.17
N THR A 58 5.22 -8.54 9.23
CA THR A 58 4.25 -9.33 9.98
C THR A 58 3.48 -8.49 11.00
N ASP A 59 2.50 -9.10 11.65
CA ASP A 59 1.71 -8.46 12.72
C ASP A 59 2.50 -8.17 14.00
N LYS A 60 3.75 -8.60 14.09
CA LYS A 60 4.62 -8.36 15.25
C LYS A 60 5.37 -7.02 15.18
N GLU A 61 5.48 -6.44 14.00
CA GLU A 61 6.03 -5.10 13.80
C GLU A 61 4.97 -4.08 14.15
N THR A 62 5.34 -3.02 14.87
CA THR A 62 4.41 -1.97 15.33
C THR A 62 4.57 -0.65 14.58
N GLU A 63 5.73 -0.42 13.98
CA GLU A 63 6.02 0.78 13.21
C GLU A 63 7.02 0.50 12.10
N ILE A 64 6.98 1.29 11.05
CA ILE A 64 8.03 1.40 10.05
C ILE A 64 8.74 2.71 10.31
N SER A 65 10.03 2.65 10.53
CA SER A 65 10.81 3.81 10.95
C SER A 65 11.09 4.80 9.81
N ASP A 66 11.57 6.00 10.16
CA ASP A 66 11.99 6.99 9.18
C ASP A 66 13.07 6.43 8.24
N ASN A 67 12.93 6.68 6.95
CA ASN A 67 13.87 6.25 5.89
C ASN A 67 14.11 4.73 5.81
N GLU A 68 13.29 3.89 6.39
CA GLU A 68 13.58 2.46 6.53
C GLU A 68 13.90 1.77 5.20
N PHE A 69 13.13 2.08 4.15
CA PHE A 69 13.32 1.55 2.80
C PHE A 69 13.60 2.65 1.77
N TYR A 70 14.13 3.79 2.24
CA TYR A 70 14.46 4.91 1.36
C TYR A 70 15.34 4.48 0.19
N GLY A 71 14.95 4.83 -1.03
CA GLY A 71 15.71 4.59 -2.24
C GLY A 71 15.86 3.13 -2.65
N CYS A 72 14.99 2.24 -2.18
CA CYS A 72 14.89 0.87 -2.67
C CYS A 72 14.23 0.87 -4.07
N THR A 73 14.95 1.34 -5.07
CA THR A 73 14.40 1.66 -6.41
C THR A 73 13.75 0.48 -7.13
N ASN A 74 14.17 -0.76 -6.87
CA ASN A 74 13.61 -1.96 -7.50
C ASN A 74 12.51 -2.64 -6.64
N LEU A 75 12.13 -2.02 -5.51
CA LEU A 75 11.06 -2.55 -4.66
C LEU A 75 9.73 -2.49 -5.41
N LYS A 76 9.04 -3.63 -5.50
CA LYS A 76 7.78 -3.77 -6.27
C LYS A 76 6.56 -4.00 -5.40
N ASN A 77 6.71 -4.83 -4.38
CA ASN A 77 5.57 -5.27 -3.59
C ASN A 77 5.87 -5.11 -2.10
N VAL A 78 4.97 -4.46 -1.40
CA VAL A 78 5.02 -4.33 0.06
C VAL A 78 3.70 -4.79 0.65
N HIS A 79 3.79 -5.65 1.64
CA HIS A 79 2.65 -6.04 2.46
C HIS A 79 2.96 -5.74 3.93
N ILE A 80 2.12 -4.90 4.53
CA ILE A 80 2.23 -4.51 5.94
C ILE A 80 1.18 -5.24 6.76
N GLY A 81 1.63 -5.93 7.82
CA GLY A 81 0.78 -6.62 8.77
C GLY A 81 -0.07 -5.67 9.64
N ASN A 82 -0.98 -6.27 10.39
CA ASN A 82 -1.93 -5.51 11.20
C ASN A 82 -1.34 -4.94 12.49
N GLY A 83 -0.10 -5.32 12.86
CA GLY A 83 0.60 -4.75 14.01
C GLY A 83 1.01 -3.30 13.79
N VAL A 84 1.37 -2.95 12.56
CA VAL A 84 1.90 -1.63 12.22
C VAL A 84 0.84 -0.55 12.39
N THR A 85 1.18 0.47 13.17
CA THR A 85 0.31 1.63 13.46
C THR A 85 0.80 2.91 12.79
N SER A 86 2.09 3.00 12.45
CA SER A 86 2.70 4.18 11.83
C SER A 86 3.74 3.81 10.79
N ILE A 87 3.83 4.65 9.78
CA ILE A 87 4.87 4.65 8.74
C ILE A 87 5.62 5.97 8.89
N GLY A 88 6.93 5.89 9.04
CA GLY A 88 7.81 7.04 9.27
C GLY A 88 7.99 7.96 8.07
N ASN A 89 8.66 9.08 8.31
CA ASN A 89 8.99 10.04 7.27
C ASN A 89 9.95 9.41 6.25
N TRP A 90 9.70 9.67 4.95
CA TRP A 90 10.50 9.14 3.83
C TRP A 90 10.68 7.62 3.83
N ALA A 91 9.83 6.87 4.52
CA ALA A 91 10.03 5.43 4.73
C ALA A 91 10.17 4.63 3.43
N PHE A 92 9.44 4.99 2.39
CA PHE A 92 9.49 4.38 1.05
C PHE A 92 9.84 5.40 -0.05
N SER A 93 10.32 6.60 0.32
CA SER A 93 10.68 7.62 -0.65
C SER A 93 11.76 7.10 -1.61
N GLY A 94 11.59 7.38 -2.91
CA GLY A 94 12.49 6.91 -3.97
C GLY A 94 12.33 5.43 -4.33
N CYS A 95 11.27 4.75 -3.89
CA CYS A 95 10.93 3.40 -4.34
C CYS A 95 10.22 3.46 -5.70
N SER A 96 10.97 3.86 -6.74
CA SER A 96 10.38 4.21 -8.05
C SER A 96 9.67 3.07 -8.76
N ASP A 97 10.07 1.81 -8.55
CA ASP A 97 9.41 0.63 -9.13
C ASP A 97 8.26 0.09 -8.26
N LEU A 98 7.92 0.76 -7.14
CA LEU A 98 6.88 0.29 -6.24
C LEU A 98 5.51 0.37 -6.94
N ASP A 99 4.94 -0.80 -7.19
CA ASP A 99 3.71 -1.00 -7.96
C ASP A 99 2.51 -1.35 -7.06
N TYR A 100 2.76 -2.15 -6.02
CA TYR A 100 1.73 -2.71 -5.17
C TYR A 100 2.05 -2.53 -3.69
N PHE A 101 1.09 -1.93 -2.94
CA PHE A 101 1.25 -1.70 -1.50
C PHE A 101 -0.02 -2.06 -0.72
N VAL A 102 0.14 -2.80 0.38
CA VAL A 102 -0.97 -3.16 1.28
C VAL A 102 -0.71 -2.60 2.67
N PHE A 103 -1.61 -1.73 3.12
CA PHE A 103 -1.66 -1.24 4.50
C PHE A 103 -2.46 -2.19 5.38
N GLY A 104 -1.91 -2.56 6.54
CA GLY A 104 -2.63 -3.28 7.59
C GLY A 104 -3.77 -2.45 8.19
N ARG A 105 -4.69 -3.12 8.87
CA ARG A 105 -5.91 -2.49 9.42
C ARG A 105 -5.66 -1.44 10.50
N ASN A 106 -4.51 -1.47 11.15
CA ASN A 106 -4.21 -0.60 12.29
C ASN A 106 -3.31 0.60 11.93
N VAL A 107 -2.91 0.74 10.66
CA VAL A 107 -2.15 1.92 10.22
C VAL A 107 -3.01 3.17 10.43
N ARG A 108 -2.47 4.15 11.16
CA ARG A 108 -3.15 5.40 11.51
C ARG A 108 -2.41 6.63 11.02
N ASN A 109 -1.09 6.55 10.89
CA ASN A 109 -0.25 7.67 10.50
C ASN A 109 0.71 7.28 9.39
N ILE A 110 0.86 8.16 8.43
CA ILE A 110 1.84 8.08 7.35
C ILE A 110 2.66 9.37 7.41
N GLY A 111 3.96 9.24 7.54
CA GLY A 111 4.88 10.36 7.71
C GLY A 111 5.00 11.26 6.49
N GLN A 112 5.72 12.36 6.65
CA GLN A 112 6.04 13.30 5.58
C GLN A 112 6.77 12.58 4.46
N GLU A 113 6.37 12.84 3.21
CA GLU A 113 7.01 12.31 1.98
C GLU A 113 7.25 10.79 2.02
N ALA A 114 6.44 10.04 2.75
CA ALA A 114 6.65 8.61 2.96
C ALA A 114 6.68 7.81 1.65
N PHE A 115 5.95 8.26 0.61
CA PHE A 115 5.90 7.64 -0.72
C PHE A 115 6.33 8.61 -1.83
N SER A 116 7.13 9.63 -1.50
CA SER A 116 7.69 10.52 -2.52
C SER A 116 8.50 9.73 -3.54
N ASP A 117 8.42 10.11 -4.82
CA ASP A 117 9.06 9.40 -5.94
C ASP A 117 8.59 7.93 -6.15
N CYS A 118 7.44 7.51 -5.60
CA CYS A 118 6.82 6.21 -5.89
C CYS A 118 5.96 6.28 -7.17
N THR A 119 6.56 6.64 -8.28
CA THR A 119 5.87 7.04 -9.52
C THR A 119 5.20 5.90 -10.27
N ASN A 120 5.59 4.65 -10.03
CA ASN A 120 5.01 3.47 -10.70
C ASN A 120 3.87 2.80 -9.91
N MET A 121 3.40 3.41 -8.82
CA MET A 121 2.33 2.84 -8.00
C MET A 121 1.03 2.72 -8.80
N THR A 122 0.58 1.47 -9.02
CA THR A 122 -0.69 1.21 -9.71
C THR A 122 -1.79 0.75 -8.77
N LYS A 123 -1.44 0.21 -7.60
CA LYS A 123 -2.41 -0.36 -6.68
C LYS A 123 -2.04 -0.15 -5.21
N LEU A 124 -2.94 0.52 -4.50
CA LEU A 124 -2.93 0.64 -3.04
C LEU A 124 -4.11 -0.14 -2.45
N ILE A 125 -3.87 -0.92 -1.42
CA ILE A 125 -4.93 -1.54 -0.62
C ILE A 125 -4.79 -1.06 0.81
N SER A 126 -5.85 -0.51 1.37
CA SER A 126 -5.93 -0.19 2.78
C SER A 126 -6.99 -1.08 3.46
N HIS A 127 -6.59 -1.77 4.50
CA HIS A 127 -7.52 -2.48 5.38
C HIS A 127 -7.97 -1.64 6.58
N ALA A 128 -7.47 -0.41 6.70
CA ALA A 128 -7.83 0.51 7.79
C ALA A 128 -9.28 1.00 7.63
N THR A 129 -10.05 0.94 8.71
CA THR A 129 -11.44 1.43 8.77
C THR A 129 -11.51 2.95 8.98
N THR A 130 -10.42 3.57 9.37
CA THR A 130 -10.25 5.03 9.40
C THR A 130 -9.09 5.36 8.48
N PRO A 131 -9.26 6.28 7.51
CA PRO A 131 -8.17 6.68 6.64
C PRO A 131 -6.96 7.13 7.47
N PRO A 132 -5.76 6.60 7.23
CA PRO A 132 -4.56 7.06 7.91
C PRO A 132 -4.34 8.57 7.69
N THR A 133 -3.95 9.27 8.74
CA THR A 133 -3.53 10.68 8.63
C THR A 133 -2.21 10.75 7.88
N CYS A 134 -2.16 11.56 6.84
CA CYS A 134 -0.97 11.77 6.03
C CYS A 134 -0.20 13.01 6.48
N GLY A 135 1.11 12.88 6.64
CA GLY A 135 2.02 14.01 6.74
C GLY A 135 2.09 14.80 5.43
N SER A 136 2.86 15.89 5.42
CA SER A 136 3.04 16.70 4.22
C SER A 136 3.55 15.84 3.06
N GLN A 137 2.89 15.94 1.89
CA GLN A 137 3.32 15.29 0.65
C GLN A 137 3.50 13.76 0.75
N ALA A 138 2.80 13.11 1.69
CA ALA A 138 3.00 11.69 1.94
C ALA A 138 2.69 10.81 0.72
N LEU A 139 1.70 11.21 -0.11
CA LEU A 139 1.22 10.46 -1.28
C LEU A 139 1.34 11.25 -2.59
N ASP A 140 2.08 12.37 -2.63
CA ASP A 140 2.01 13.34 -3.74
C ASP A 140 2.45 12.78 -5.09
N ASP A 141 3.52 12.00 -5.14
CA ASP A 141 4.09 11.50 -6.40
C ASP A 141 3.40 10.23 -6.92
N ILE A 142 2.42 9.72 -6.19
CA ILE A 142 1.55 8.65 -6.69
C ILE A 142 0.59 9.24 -7.73
N ASN A 143 0.56 8.67 -8.92
CA ASN A 143 -0.40 9.10 -9.95
C ASN A 143 -1.83 8.70 -9.56
N LYS A 144 -2.54 9.62 -8.91
CA LYS A 144 -3.88 9.42 -8.36
C LYS A 144 -4.97 9.21 -9.43
N TRP A 145 -4.67 9.48 -10.70
CA TRP A 145 -5.56 9.23 -11.84
C TRP A 145 -5.51 7.79 -12.34
N THR A 146 -4.39 7.10 -12.12
CA THR A 146 -4.19 5.73 -12.61
C THR A 146 -4.06 4.72 -11.50
N CYS A 147 -3.62 5.12 -10.30
CA CYS A 147 -3.51 4.24 -9.15
C CYS A 147 -4.91 3.90 -8.61
N GLN A 148 -5.19 2.60 -8.48
CA GLN A 148 -6.42 2.10 -7.87
C GLN A 148 -6.24 2.00 -6.35
N LEU A 149 -7.09 2.70 -5.61
CA LEU A 149 -7.15 2.61 -4.15
C LEU A 149 -8.30 1.70 -3.74
N PHE A 150 -7.99 0.60 -3.07
CA PHE A 150 -8.97 -0.33 -2.50
C PHE A 150 -9.08 -0.12 -1.00
N VAL A 151 -10.29 0.08 -0.51
CA VAL A 151 -10.60 0.32 0.91
C VAL A 151 -11.78 -0.53 1.36
N PRO A 152 -12.01 -0.75 2.67
CA PRO A 152 -13.18 -1.47 3.13
C PRO A 152 -14.47 -0.75 2.70
N THR A 153 -15.45 -1.51 2.21
CA THR A 153 -16.70 -1.03 1.57
C THR A 153 -17.40 0.08 2.35
N ASP A 154 -17.60 -0.13 3.64
CA ASP A 154 -18.34 0.81 4.50
C ASP A 154 -17.59 2.13 4.76
N TYR A 155 -16.32 2.21 4.35
CA TYR A 155 -15.44 3.35 4.64
C TYR A 155 -15.01 4.13 3.40
N ILE A 156 -15.50 3.79 2.21
CA ILE A 156 -15.21 4.51 0.95
C ILE A 156 -15.47 6.01 1.11
N SER A 157 -16.63 6.39 1.69
CA SER A 157 -16.98 7.79 1.92
C SER A 157 -15.99 8.52 2.85
N ALA A 158 -15.41 7.82 3.83
CA ALA A 158 -14.40 8.41 4.71
C ALA A 158 -13.10 8.71 3.94
N TYR A 159 -12.65 7.80 3.07
CA TYR A 159 -11.48 8.02 2.23
C TYR A 159 -11.69 9.12 1.19
N GLN A 160 -12.89 9.24 0.62
CA GLN A 160 -13.27 10.31 -0.29
C GLN A 160 -13.26 11.73 0.34
N GLN A 161 -13.22 11.81 1.67
CA GLN A 161 -13.20 13.07 2.41
C GLN A 161 -11.84 13.33 3.07
N ALA A 162 -10.98 12.33 3.23
CA ALA A 162 -9.71 12.45 3.91
C ALA A 162 -8.64 13.14 3.05
N ASP A 163 -7.82 13.98 3.67
CA ASP A 163 -6.76 14.70 2.97
C ASP A 163 -5.76 13.73 2.30
N GLN A 164 -5.31 14.09 1.11
CA GLN A 164 -4.50 13.33 0.15
C GLN A 164 -5.21 12.07 -0.39
N TRP A 165 -6.03 11.36 0.41
CA TRP A 165 -6.80 10.20 -0.06
C TRP A 165 -7.94 10.59 -1.01
N LYS A 166 -8.63 11.72 -0.76
CA LYS A 166 -9.73 12.24 -1.60
C LYS A 166 -9.32 12.56 -3.03
N GLU A 167 -8.02 12.64 -3.28
CA GLU A 167 -7.46 12.95 -4.60
C GLU A 167 -7.40 11.73 -5.53
N PHE A 168 -7.52 10.51 -4.99
CA PHE A 168 -7.56 9.31 -5.82
C PHE A 168 -8.84 9.26 -6.63
N PHE A 169 -8.70 9.15 -7.94
CA PHE A 169 -9.84 9.07 -8.85
C PHE A 169 -10.61 7.75 -8.73
N PHE A 170 -9.89 6.65 -8.48
CA PHE A 170 -10.46 5.33 -8.28
C PHE A 170 -10.34 4.91 -6.82
N ILE A 171 -11.41 5.09 -6.05
CA ILE A 171 -11.54 4.54 -4.69
C ILE A 171 -12.60 3.44 -4.76
N GLU A 172 -12.18 2.19 -4.59
CA GLU A 172 -13.00 1.00 -4.78
C GLU A 172 -13.04 0.18 -3.48
N ASP A 173 -14.00 -0.74 -3.37
CA ASP A 173 -13.99 -1.66 -2.24
C ASP A 173 -12.92 -2.74 -2.38
N ASN A 174 -12.36 -3.15 -1.25
CA ASN A 174 -11.36 -4.24 -1.19
C ASN A 174 -12.00 -5.62 -1.00
N VAL A 175 -13.31 -5.69 -0.92
CA VAL A 175 -14.07 -6.93 -0.88
C VAL A 175 -14.28 -7.41 -2.32
N ASN A 176 -14.01 -8.66 -2.57
CA ASN A 176 -14.29 -9.27 -3.86
C ASN A 176 -15.81 -9.53 -3.99
N THR A 177 -16.61 -8.44 -3.93
CA THR A 177 -18.08 -8.46 -3.96
C THR A 177 -18.65 -9.10 -5.23
N LEU A 178 -17.85 -9.15 -6.29
CA LEU A 178 -18.19 -9.79 -7.55
C LEU A 178 -18.73 -11.22 -7.40
N THR A 179 -18.17 -12.01 -6.48
CA THR A 179 -18.58 -13.41 -6.30
C THR A 179 -19.92 -13.54 -5.57
N GLU A 180 -20.23 -12.63 -4.69
CA GLU A 180 -21.45 -12.68 -3.89
C GLU A 180 -22.64 -12.06 -4.64
N GLU A 181 -22.45 -10.92 -5.29
CA GLU A 181 -23.52 -10.24 -6.05
C GLU A 181 -23.90 -10.99 -7.34
N ILE A 182 -22.93 -11.62 -8.01
CA ILE A 182 -23.21 -12.52 -9.13
C ILE A 182 -24.01 -13.75 -8.65
N LYS A 183 -23.67 -14.28 -7.48
CA LYS A 183 -24.41 -15.41 -6.88
C LYS A 183 -25.85 -15.03 -6.48
N ASN A 184 -26.11 -13.79 -6.12
CA ASN A 184 -27.41 -13.32 -5.64
C ASN A 184 -28.34 -12.79 -6.76
N GLY A 185 -27.93 -12.87 -8.03
CA GLY A 185 -28.79 -12.55 -9.18
C GLY A 185 -29.19 -11.08 -9.31
N THR A 186 -28.36 -10.18 -8.81
CA THR A 186 -28.67 -8.73 -8.75
C THR A 186 -28.21 -7.94 -9.99
N ILE A 187 -27.55 -8.59 -10.96
CA ILE A 187 -27.09 -7.94 -12.20
C ILE A 187 -28.21 -7.91 -13.24
N GLU A 188 -28.65 -6.72 -13.61
CA GLU A 188 -29.67 -6.52 -14.66
C GLU A 188 -29.05 -6.45 -16.05
N SER A 189 -27.93 -5.77 -16.22
CA SER A 189 -27.27 -5.61 -17.51
C SER A 189 -25.78 -5.32 -17.39
N ILE A 190 -25.04 -5.74 -18.38
CA ILE A 190 -23.57 -5.55 -18.49
C ILE A 190 -23.28 -4.76 -19.77
N TYR A 191 -22.37 -3.79 -19.67
CA TYR A 191 -21.92 -2.96 -20.79
C TYR A 191 -20.39 -2.93 -20.82
N ASP A 192 -19.81 -2.78 -22.00
CA ASP A 192 -18.38 -2.51 -22.16
C ASP A 192 -18.04 -1.04 -21.80
N SER A 193 -16.77 -0.70 -21.82
CA SER A 193 -16.28 0.66 -21.55
C SER A 193 -16.78 1.71 -22.53
N PHE A 194 -17.38 1.30 -23.67
CA PHE A 194 -17.97 2.16 -24.69
C PHE A 194 -19.49 2.24 -24.58
N GLY A 195 -20.09 1.64 -23.55
CA GLY A 195 -21.55 1.65 -23.31
C GLY A 195 -22.33 0.65 -24.16
N ARG A 196 -21.68 -0.29 -24.83
CA ARG A 196 -22.36 -1.34 -25.62
C ARG A 196 -22.75 -2.50 -24.71
N LYS A 197 -24.02 -2.90 -24.76
CA LYS A 197 -24.54 -4.00 -23.95
C LYS A 197 -23.85 -5.33 -24.31
N GLN A 198 -23.45 -6.07 -23.28
CA GLN A 198 -22.75 -7.34 -23.39
C GLN A 198 -23.58 -8.47 -22.80
N PRO A 199 -23.55 -9.68 -23.38
CA PRO A 199 -24.28 -10.84 -22.86
C PRO A 199 -23.65 -11.43 -21.60
N ARG A 200 -22.37 -11.12 -21.36
CA ARG A 200 -21.58 -11.58 -20.21
C ARG A 200 -20.43 -10.60 -19.94
N MET A 201 -19.85 -10.67 -18.76
CA MET A 201 -18.63 -9.93 -18.45
C MET A 201 -17.49 -10.35 -19.39
N GLN A 202 -16.75 -9.37 -19.86
CA GLN A 202 -15.57 -9.53 -20.70
C GLN A 202 -14.31 -9.25 -19.87
N HIS A 203 -13.17 -9.75 -20.33
CA HIS A 203 -11.88 -9.36 -19.78
C HIS A 203 -11.71 -7.83 -19.92
N GLY A 204 -11.25 -7.18 -18.85
CA GLY A 204 -11.14 -5.72 -18.80
C GLY A 204 -12.32 -5.05 -18.07
N VAL A 205 -12.56 -3.80 -18.41
CA VAL A 205 -13.59 -2.97 -17.73
C VAL A 205 -14.99 -3.29 -18.23
N ASN A 206 -15.87 -3.61 -17.28
CA ASN A 206 -17.31 -3.77 -17.52
C ASN A 206 -18.08 -2.74 -16.71
N ILE A 207 -19.14 -2.18 -17.29
CA ILE A 207 -20.12 -1.33 -16.59
C ILE A 207 -21.34 -2.19 -16.32
N VAL A 208 -21.68 -2.35 -15.07
CA VAL A 208 -22.78 -3.25 -14.65
C VAL A 208 -23.91 -2.44 -14.05
N ARG A 209 -25.11 -2.62 -14.58
CA ARG A 209 -26.32 -2.09 -13.99
C ARG A 209 -26.92 -3.15 -13.07
N MET A 210 -27.18 -2.75 -11.83
CA MET A 210 -27.76 -3.60 -10.81
C MET A 210 -29.31 -3.49 -10.83
N SER A 211 -29.99 -4.47 -10.27
CA SER A 211 -31.44 -4.50 -10.17
C SER A 211 -32.03 -3.38 -9.28
N ASP A 212 -31.21 -2.78 -8.40
CA ASP A 212 -31.57 -1.61 -7.59
C ASP A 212 -31.42 -0.28 -8.34
N GLY A 213 -31.04 -0.33 -9.63
CA GLY A 213 -30.81 0.84 -10.48
C GLY A 213 -29.42 1.45 -10.36
N THR A 214 -28.57 0.97 -9.45
CA THR A 214 -27.18 1.45 -9.36
C THR A 214 -26.34 0.98 -10.55
N VAL A 215 -25.31 1.75 -10.89
CA VAL A 215 -24.37 1.40 -11.95
C VAL A 215 -22.98 1.25 -11.32
N ARG A 216 -22.33 0.14 -11.61
CA ARG A 216 -21.01 -0.18 -11.08
C ARG A 216 -20.03 -0.48 -12.21
N LYS A 217 -18.77 -0.13 -11.99
CA LYS A 217 -17.66 -0.47 -12.87
C LYS A 217 -16.92 -1.67 -12.31
N ILE A 218 -16.74 -2.69 -13.12
CA ILE A 218 -16.15 -3.96 -12.72
C ILE A 218 -14.99 -4.28 -13.64
N MET A 219 -13.82 -4.62 -13.07
CA MET A 219 -12.67 -5.10 -13.80
C MET A 219 -12.60 -6.63 -13.72
N VAL A 220 -12.71 -7.30 -14.85
CA VAL A 220 -12.50 -8.75 -14.97
C VAL A 220 -11.09 -9.02 -15.49
N LYS A 221 -10.30 -9.74 -14.71
CA LYS A 221 -8.93 -10.17 -15.08
C LYS A 221 -8.94 -11.37 -15.98
#